data_ad59dc325217bf4fc21eb4f189bbb666
#
_entry.id   ad59dc325217bf4fc21eb4f189bbb666
#
_cell.length_a   1.000
_cell.length_b   1.000
_cell.length_c   1.000
_cell.angle_alpha   90.00
_cell.angle_beta   90.00
_cell.angle_gamma   90.00
#
_symmetry.space_group_name_H-M   'P 1'
#
loop_
_entity.id
_entity.type
_entity.pdbx_description
1 polymer ?
#
loop_
_entity_poly.entity_id
_entity_poly.type
_entity_poly.pdbx_seq_one_letter_code
_entity_poly.pdbx_strand_id
1 'polypeptide(L)'
;MFAAVQEAYDAGLLGKNAAKSGYDFDVFVHRGAGAYICGEETAMLESLEGKPGKPRLKPPFPAGAGLYGCPTTVNNVESIAVVPAILRRGGLWFKSFGREKKDGDDA
;
A
#
# COMPACT_ATOMS: atom_id res chain seq x y z
N MET A 1 -1.81 6.42 -13.58
CA MET A 1 -2.01 6.65 -12.13
C MET A 1 -2.13 8.12 -11.76
N PHE A 2 -1.29 9.00 -12.29
CA PHE A 2 -1.42 10.45 -12.00
C PHE A 2 -2.80 11.02 -12.34
N ALA A 3 -3.33 10.67 -13.51
CA ALA A 3 -4.65 11.14 -13.92
C ALA A 3 -5.76 10.64 -13.00
N ALA A 4 -5.71 9.40 -12.58
CA ALA A 4 -6.70 8.83 -11.67
C ALA A 4 -6.67 9.49 -10.30
N VAL A 5 -5.48 9.78 -9.76
CA VAL A 5 -5.32 10.49 -8.48
C VAL A 5 -5.87 11.90 -8.60
N GLN A 6 -5.56 12.61 -9.69
CA GLN A 6 -6.06 13.96 -9.91
C GLN A 6 -7.59 14.00 -10.02
N GLU A 7 -8.18 13.03 -10.72
CA GLU A 7 -9.64 12.90 -10.81
C GLU A 7 -10.27 12.69 -9.44
N ALA A 8 -9.64 11.89 -8.58
CA ALA A 8 -10.13 11.65 -7.24
C ALA A 8 -10.10 12.91 -6.37
N TYR A 9 -9.04 13.72 -6.48
CA TYR A 9 -8.98 15.01 -5.79
C TYR A 9 -10.05 15.97 -6.31
N ASP A 10 -10.21 16.05 -7.61
CA ASP A 10 -11.21 16.94 -8.23
C ASP A 10 -12.64 16.56 -7.84
N ALA A 11 -12.90 15.27 -7.64
CA ALA A 11 -14.20 14.77 -7.20
C ALA A 11 -14.42 14.87 -5.68
N GLY A 12 -13.46 15.38 -4.91
CA GLY A 12 -13.55 15.50 -3.45
C GLY A 12 -13.39 14.17 -2.71
N LEU A 13 -12.84 13.14 -3.36
CA LEU A 13 -12.60 11.84 -2.76
C LEU A 13 -11.30 11.75 -1.99
N LEU A 14 -10.37 12.69 -2.24
CA LEU A 14 -9.08 12.80 -1.57
C LEU A 14 -8.88 14.22 -1.06
N GLY A 15 -7.94 14.40 -0.17
CA GLY A 15 -7.61 15.68 0.43
C GLY A 15 -8.35 15.90 1.74
N LYS A 16 -8.71 17.15 2.01
CA LYS A 16 -9.43 17.51 3.23
C LYS A 16 -10.85 16.99 3.17
N ASN A 17 -11.32 16.39 4.28
CA ASN A 17 -12.64 15.79 4.38
C ASN A 17 -12.91 14.85 3.19
N ALA A 18 -11.99 13.90 2.98
CA ALA A 18 -12.03 12.98 1.84
C ALA A 18 -13.36 12.22 1.79
N ALA A 19 -14.05 12.26 0.65
CA ALA A 19 -15.35 11.63 0.44
C ALA A 19 -16.40 11.98 1.52
N LYS A 20 -16.29 13.16 2.14
CA LYS A 20 -17.16 13.63 3.24
C LYS A 20 -17.11 12.74 4.47
N SER A 21 -16.00 12.05 4.68
CA SER A 21 -15.81 11.13 5.81
C SER A 21 -15.47 11.82 7.14
N GLY A 22 -15.07 13.08 7.10
CA GLY A 22 -14.52 13.79 8.25
C GLY A 22 -13.03 13.58 8.46
N TYR A 23 -12.39 12.76 7.64
CA TYR A 23 -10.95 12.53 7.67
C TYR A 23 -10.25 13.16 6.46
N ASP A 24 -9.06 13.67 6.69
CA ASP A 24 -8.18 14.10 5.61
C ASP A 24 -7.37 12.92 5.14
N PHE A 25 -7.29 12.73 3.83
CA PHE A 25 -6.53 11.64 3.24
C PHE A 25 -5.88 12.10 1.95
N ASP A 26 -4.57 11.94 1.86
CA ASP A 26 -3.80 12.34 0.69
C ASP A 26 -3.11 11.14 0.04
N VAL A 27 -2.98 11.20 -1.27
CA VAL A 27 -2.26 10.21 -2.07
C VAL A 27 -1.20 10.93 -2.88
N PHE A 28 0.03 10.46 -2.79
CA PHE A 28 1.16 10.98 -3.55
C PHE A 28 1.70 9.89 -4.47
N VAL A 29 1.95 10.24 -5.71
CA VAL A 29 2.56 9.33 -6.69
C VAL A 29 4.04 9.69 -6.84
N HIS A 30 4.90 8.71 -6.59
CA HIS A 30 6.35 8.88 -6.74
C HIS A 30 6.86 7.92 -7.79
N ARG A 31 7.59 8.45 -8.78
CA ARG A 31 8.22 7.64 -9.82
C ARG A 31 9.62 7.22 -9.38
N GLY A 32 9.87 5.92 -9.42
CA GLY A 32 11.22 5.39 -9.28
C GLY A 32 11.98 5.42 -10.61
N ALA A 33 13.26 5.09 -10.55
CA ALA A 33 14.12 5.03 -11.73
C ALA A 33 14.11 3.66 -12.44
N GLY A 34 13.24 2.74 -12.03
CA GLY A 34 13.06 1.45 -12.67
C GLY A 34 13.96 0.33 -12.18
N ALA A 35 14.71 0.53 -11.10
CA ALA A 35 15.53 -0.54 -10.53
C ALA A 35 14.64 -1.61 -9.86
N TYR A 36 14.86 -2.88 -10.25
CA TYR A 36 14.07 -4.01 -9.75
C TYR A 36 14.13 -4.14 -8.22
N ILE A 37 15.31 -3.96 -7.62
CA ILE A 37 15.49 -4.11 -6.16
C ILE A 37 14.65 -3.10 -5.36
N CYS A 38 14.28 -1.96 -5.95
CA CYS A 38 13.40 -0.99 -5.31
C CYS A 38 11.96 -1.49 -5.15
N GLY A 39 11.63 -2.67 -5.65
CA GLY A 39 10.39 -3.37 -5.35
C GLY A 39 10.41 -4.10 -4.00
N GLU A 40 11.60 -4.34 -3.42
CA GLU A 40 11.68 -4.83 -2.05
C GLU A 40 11.32 -3.69 -1.09
N GLU A 41 10.56 -3.99 -0.02
CA GLU A 41 9.93 -2.94 0.79
C GLU A 41 10.92 -1.95 1.41
N THR A 42 12.03 -2.43 1.96
CA THR A 42 13.01 -1.55 2.60
C THR A 42 13.87 -0.80 1.59
N ALA A 43 14.19 -1.42 0.47
CA ALA A 43 14.88 -0.76 -0.63
C ALA A 43 13.98 0.32 -1.27
N MET A 44 12.69 0.07 -1.37
CA MET A 44 11.72 1.06 -1.83
C MET A 44 11.68 2.28 -0.91
N LEU A 45 11.70 2.08 0.41
CA LEU A 45 11.74 3.17 1.39
C LEU A 45 13.02 3.99 1.25
N GLU A 46 14.18 3.34 1.09
CA GLU A 46 15.44 4.03 0.84
C GLU A 46 15.37 4.88 -0.44
N SER A 47 14.80 4.32 -1.50
CA SER A 47 14.63 5.05 -2.76
C SER A 47 13.71 6.25 -2.61
N LEU A 48 12.60 6.13 -1.89
CA LEU A 48 11.68 7.24 -1.63
C LEU A 48 12.34 8.37 -0.83
N GLU A 49 13.27 8.02 0.05
CA GLU A 49 14.04 9.01 0.83
C GLU A 49 15.15 9.68 0.03
N GLY A 50 15.32 9.32 -1.24
CA GLY A 50 16.38 9.87 -2.09
C GLY A 50 17.73 9.19 -1.93
N LYS A 51 17.79 8.07 -1.26
CA LYS A 51 19.01 7.28 -1.06
C LYS A 51 19.13 6.17 -2.11
N PRO A 52 20.34 5.55 -2.26
CA PRO A 52 20.45 4.34 -3.07
C PRO A 52 19.48 3.27 -2.62
N GLY A 53 18.85 2.58 -3.57
CA GLY A 53 17.83 1.57 -3.32
C GLY A 53 18.43 0.27 -2.78
N LYS A 54 18.94 0.29 -1.58
CA LYS A 54 19.51 -0.87 -0.90
C LYS A 54 18.61 -1.28 0.25
N PRO A 55 18.34 -2.60 0.43
CA PRO A 55 17.55 -3.07 1.57
C PRO A 55 18.13 -2.67 2.91
N ARG A 56 17.27 -2.44 3.88
CA ARG A 56 17.64 -2.18 5.29
C ARG A 56 17.69 -3.49 6.06
N LEU A 57 18.44 -3.49 7.15
CA LEU A 57 18.41 -4.59 8.12
C LEU A 57 17.10 -4.56 8.90
N LYS A 58 16.55 -5.72 9.16
CA LYS A 58 15.40 -5.90 10.04
C LYS A 58 15.83 -6.67 11.29
N PRO A 59 15.49 -6.29 12.52
CA PRO A 59 14.78 -5.08 12.93
C PRO A 59 15.61 -3.80 12.74
N PRO A 60 15.00 -2.59 12.63
CA PRO A 60 13.56 -2.34 12.83
C PRO A 60 12.72 -2.67 11.58
N PHE A 61 11.51 -3.15 11.83
CA PHE A 61 10.53 -3.36 10.77
C PHE A 61 9.85 -2.03 10.40
N PRO A 62 9.33 -1.89 9.15
CA PRO A 62 8.70 -0.64 8.71
C PRO A 62 7.53 -0.18 9.58
N ALA A 63 6.81 -1.11 10.21
CA ALA A 63 5.71 -0.75 11.10
C ALA A 63 6.17 0.07 12.31
N GLY A 64 7.40 -0.13 12.76
CA GLY A 64 7.99 0.67 13.84
C GLY A 64 8.76 1.89 13.34
N ALA A 65 9.56 1.72 12.31
CA ALA A 65 10.39 2.78 11.73
C ALA A 65 10.57 2.55 10.22
N GLY A 66 9.70 3.13 9.43
CA GLY A 66 9.68 3.01 7.98
C GLY A 66 10.19 4.27 7.27
N LEU A 67 9.35 4.89 6.46
CA LEU A 67 9.70 6.09 5.70
C LEU A 67 10.01 7.25 6.64
N TYR A 68 11.21 7.81 6.49
CA TYR A 68 11.71 8.90 7.34
C TYR A 68 11.65 8.58 8.84
N GLY A 69 11.81 7.29 9.20
CA GLY A 69 11.73 6.84 10.59
C GLY A 69 10.30 6.74 11.14
N CYS A 70 9.30 7.07 10.36
CA CYS A 70 7.90 7.03 10.80
C CYS A 70 7.31 5.62 10.67
N PRO A 71 6.34 5.26 11.52
CA PRO A 71 5.61 4.01 11.35
C PRO A 71 4.98 3.93 9.96
N THR A 72 5.21 2.83 9.26
CA THR A 72 4.84 2.69 7.85
C THR A 72 4.28 1.29 7.60
N THR A 73 3.16 1.20 6.89
CA THR A 73 2.67 -0.06 6.35
C THR A 73 2.99 -0.13 4.86
N VAL A 74 3.39 -1.31 4.40
CA VAL A 74 3.71 -1.55 2.99
C VAL A 74 2.80 -2.64 2.47
N ASN A 75 2.16 -2.38 1.34
CA ASN A 75 1.26 -3.33 0.69
C ASN A 75 1.52 -3.37 -0.80
N ASN A 76 1.38 -4.55 -1.39
CA ASN A 76 1.37 -4.67 -2.83
C ASN A 76 0.14 -3.96 -3.42
N VAL A 77 0.28 -3.39 -4.60
CA VAL A 77 -0.82 -2.73 -5.30
C VAL A 77 -1.96 -3.72 -5.58
N GLU A 78 -1.65 -4.94 -5.94
CA GLU A 78 -2.65 -5.98 -6.16
C GLU A 78 -3.50 -6.24 -4.90
N SER A 79 -2.87 -6.31 -3.73
CA SER A 79 -3.57 -6.48 -2.47
C SER A 79 -4.50 -5.31 -2.16
N ILE A 80 -4.06 -4.09 -2.42
CA ILE A 80 -4.88 -2.89 -2.21
C ILE A 80 -6.01 -2.79 -3.24
N ALA A 81 -5.76 -3.20 -4.47
CA ALA A 81 -6.73 -3.10 -5.56
C ALA A 81 -8.00 -3.93 -5.33
N VAL A 82 -7.91 -5.01 -4.56
CA VAL A 82 -9.09 -5.85 -4.26
C VAL A 82 -9.91 -5.36 -3.07
N VAL A 83 -9.38 -4.42 -2.28
CA VAL A 83 -10.05 -3.93 -1.06
C VAL A 83 -11.45 -3.37 -1.33
N PRO A 84 -11.69 -2.52 -2.35
CA PRO A 84 -13.05 -2.02 -2.61
C PRO A 84 -14.06 -3.14 -2.89
N ALA A 85 -13.67 -4.18 -3.61
CA ALA A 85 -14.53 -5.32 -3.90
C ALA A 85 -14.83 -6.12 -2.63
N ILE A 86 -13.83 -6.32 -1.76
CA ILE A 86 -14.00 -7.01 -0.48
C ILE A 86 -14.96 -6.23 0.42
N LEU A 87 -14.82 -4.92 0.50
CA LEU A 87 -15.69 -4.08 1.32
C LEU A 87 -17.14 -4.07 0.82
N ARG A 88 -17.35 -4.17 -0.49
CA ARG A 88 -18.69 -4.21 -1.06
C ARG A 88 -19.36 -5.59 -0.95
N ARG A 89 -18.59 -6.67 -1.10
CA ARG A 89 -19.12 -8.03 -1.21
C ARG A 89 -18.88 -8.87 0.04
N GLY A 90 -18.06 -8.40 0.97
CA GLY A 90 -17.78 -9.05 2.24
C GLY A 90 -16.62 -10.03 2.20
N GLY A 91 -16.08 -10.32 3.38
CA GLY A 91 -14.92 -11.19 3.53
C GLY A 91 -15.20 -12.65 3.13
N LEU A 92 -16.40 -13.14 3.36
CA LEU A 92 -16.76 -14.51 2.97
C LEU A 92 -16.76 -14.68 1.45
N TRP A 93 -17.22 -13.67 0.72
CA TRP A 93 -17.13 -13.68 -0.74
C TRP A 93 -15.68 -13.80 -1.22
N PHE A 94 -14.78 -13.00 -0.63
CA PHE A 94 -13.36 -13.04 -1.00
C PHE A 94 -12.73 -14.39 -0.68
N LYS A 95 -13.08 -14.95 0.49
CA LYS A 95 -12.61 -16.28 0.91
C LYS A 95 -13.01 -17.38 -0.07
N SER A 96 -14.14 -17.22 -0.78
CA SER A 96 -14.63 -18.22 -1.74
C SER A 96 -13.69 -18.43 -2.93
N PHE A 97 -12.82 -17.49 -3.25
CA PHE A 97 -11.80 -17.60 -4.30
C PHE A 97 -10.51 -18.27 -3.83
N GLY A 98 -10.36 -18.46 -2.51
CA GLY A 98 -9.20 -19.11 -1.96
C GLY A 98 -9.27 -20.63 -2.11
N ARG A 99 -8.11 -21.27 -1.95
CA ARG A 99 -8.04 -22.73 -1.88
C ARG A 99 -8.64 -23.19 -0.55
N GLU A 100 -9.40 -24.27 -0.58
CA GLU A 100 -9.81 -24.92 0.66
C GLU A 100 -8.58 -25.36 1.44
N LYS A 101 -8.56 -25.05 2.73
CA LYS A 101 -7.53 -25.57 3.62
C LYS A 101 -7.69 -27.07 3.76
N LYS A 102 -6.60 -27.81 3.52
CA LYS A 102 -6.51 -29.22 3.88
C LYS A 102 -6.01 -29.32 5.31
N ASP A 103 -6.35 -30.43 5.97
CA ASP A 103 -5.81 -30.74 7.28
C ASP A 103 -4.28 -30.69 7.24
N GLY A 104 -3.67 -29.88 8.13
CA GLY A 104 -2.24 -29.68 8.17
C GLY A 104 -1.70 -28.52 7.35
N ASP A 105 -2.53 -27.80 6.60
CA ASP A 105 -2.12 -26.57 5.92
C ASP A 105 -2.07 -25.41 6.94
N ASP A 106 -0.90 -24.81 7.06
CA ASP A 106 -0.74 -23.55 7.79
C ASP A 106 -1.20 -22.39 6.89
N ALA A 107 -2.00 -21.54 7.45
CA ALA A 107 -2.60 -20.42 6.71
C ALA A 107 -1.57 -19.43 6.19
#